data_bbddfc8e06e6a3603d4867ca3dcd9e13
#
_entry.id   bbddfc8e06e6a3603d4867ca3dcd9e13
#
_cell.length_a   1.000
_cell.length_b   1.000
_cell.length_c   1.000
_cell.angle_alpha   90.00
_cell.angle_beta   90.00
_cell.angle_gamma   90.00
#
_symmetry.space_group_name_H-M   'P 1'
#
loop_
_entity.id
_entity.type
_entity.pdbx_description
1 polymer ?
#
loop_
_entity_poly.entity_id
_entity_poly.type
_entity_poly.pdbx_seq_one_letter_code
_entity_poly.pdbx_strand_id
1 'polypeptide(L)'
;MMQPLNPLQPNINRRLLTSASAAFLIVIFMTGLAGALRIPALTVYLHEEVTNDPMMIGLFYSINSLMAMVLSQVIAHFSDRYPNRRKIIALSCVMQVIGCLLFAFNRDYYLLLTLGTLVFGLGSSVSSQLFALSREYSAAQKRDSTMFNTVLRAQLSLAWIVGPPLAFFLSDQFGFTFMYSAAATIFAVSIIIVLLMLPQAVNSEQKFATTEEEQRDEGITSNKRAVIFLCITCLFVWTCNSMMFINMPIYVRETLRLPEYLAGVMMGTAAAIEIPVMLIAGYCTRYISKKSLMLIGISAGVLYYIGLALAQTEWQFLAIQLFNGLFVGILASIGMIYFQDLMPYRMGTATTLFTNTGSASWVIAGPVAGVMASQFGYHSTWILAIILCTVAFGFMGFVRKI
;
A
#
# COMPACT_ATOMS: atom_id res chain seq x y z
N MET A 1 -2.29 -26.55 -53.95
CA MET A 1 -1.45 -27.06 -52.87
C MET A 1 -1.59 -26.11 -51.69
N MET A 2 -2.44 -26.47 -50.71
CA MET A 2 -2.63 -25.71 -49.46
C MET A 2 -1.56 -26.19 -48.47
N GLN A 3 -0.74 -25.27 -47.97
CA GLN A 3 0.16 -25.55 -46.83
C GLN A 3 -0.68 -25.69 -45.55
N PRO A 4 -0.41 -26.70 -44.70
CA PRO A 4 -1.10 -26.85 -43.43
C PRO A 4 -0.65 -25.79 -42.43
N LEU A 5 -1.64 -25.08 -41.87
CA LEU A 5 -1.47 -24.18 -40.71
C LEU A 5 -0.90 -24.99 -39.54
N ASN A 6 0.27 -24.61 -39.11
CA ASN A 6 0.94 -25.15 -37.93
C ASN A 6 0.18 -24.68 -36.65
N PRO A 7 -0.34 -25.57 -35.80
CA PRO A 7 -1.03 -25.16 -34.60
C PRO A 7 -0.02 -24.56 -33.59
N LEU A 8 -0.15 -23.27 -33.34
CA LEU A 8 0.53 -22.58 -32.25
C LEU A 8 0.12 -23.24 -30.92
N GLN A 9 0.89 -24.20 -30.48
CA GLN A 9 0.78 -24.67 -29.09
C GLN A 9 1.34 -23.58 -28.18
N PRO A 10 0.56 -23.11 -27.20
CA PRO A 10 1.08 -22.18 -26.21
C PRO A 10 1.95 -22.96 -25.20
N ASN A 11 3.25 -22.93 -25.41
CA ASN A 11 4.25 -23.39 -24.45
C ASN A 11 4.37 -22.40 -23.26
N ILE A 12 3.23 -22.03 -22.68
CA ILE A 12 3.12 -21.04 -21.60
C ILE A 12 3.65 -21.58 -20.27
N ASN A 13 3.62 -22.89 -20.04
CA ASN A 13 3.84 -23.46 -18.70
C ASN A 13 5.28 -23.86 -18.33
N ARG A 14 6.23 -23.87 -19.25
CA ARG A 14 7.63 -24.34 -18.93
C ARG A 14 8.65 -23.24 -18.67
N ARG A 15 8.32 -21.93 -18.88
CA ARG A 15 9.29 -20.82 -18.77
C ARG A 15 9.07 -19.86 -17.59
N LEU A 16 8.06 -20.07 -16.77
CA LEU A 16 7.76 -19.19 -15.63
C LEU A 16 8.65 -19.42 -14.41
N LEU A 17 9.25 -20.58 -14.25
CA LEU A 17 10.04 -20.96 -13.08
C LEU A 17 11.55 -21.09 -13.43
N THR A 18 12.19 -19.98 -13.72
CA THR A 18 13.63 -19.90 -13.53
C THR A 18 13.93 -19.61 -12.06
N SER A 19 15.11 -20.03 -11.57
CA SER A 19 15.53 -19.75 -10.18
C SER A 19 15.40 -18.25 -9.82
N ALA A 20 15.70 -17.36 -10.75
CA ALA A 20 15.54 -15.93 -10.57
C ALA A 20 14.07 -15.49 -10.46
N SER A 21 13.16 -16.05 -11.29
CA SER A 21 11.72 -15.73 -11.19
C SER A 21 11.13 -16.19 -9.86
N ALA A 22 11.49 -17.37 -9.38
CA ALA A 22 11.09 -17.85 -8.07
C ALA A 22 11.64 -16.96 -6.93
N ALA A 23 12.91 -16.51 -7.05
CA ALA A 23 13.48 -15.58 -6.09
C ALA A 23 12.72 -14.25 -6.01
N PHE A 24 12.30 -13.66 -7.14
CA PHE A 24 11.46 -12.46 -7.13
C PHE A 24 10.14 -12.69 -6.37
N LEU A 25 9.45 -13.82 -6.62
CA LEU A 25 8.20 -14.16 -5.96
C LEU A 25 8.37 -14.33 -4.44
N ILE A 26 9.42 -15.03 -4.04
CA ILE A 26 9.72 -15.27 -2.62
C ILE A 26 10.08 -13.95 -1.93
N VAL A 27 10.98 -13.15 -2.52
CA VAL A 27 11.44 -11.90 -1.89
C VAL A 27 10.31 -10.89 -1.76
N ILE A 28 9.45 -10.72 -2.79
CA ILE A 28 8.32 -9.78 -2.70
C ILE A 28 7.29 -10.23 -1.65
N PHE A 29 7.02 -11.54 -1.54
CA PHE A 29 6.16 -12.08 -0.51
C PHE A 29 6.75 -11.89 0.90
N MET A 30 8.03 -12.26 1.10
CA MET A 30 8.71 -12.13 2.39
C MET A 30 8.80 -10.68 2.86
N THR A 31 9.25 -9.77 1.99
CA THR A 31 9.36 -8.35 2.33
C THR A 31 7.99 -7.71 2.54
N GLY A 32 6.98 -8.13 1.78
CA GLY A 32 5.58 -7.77 1.98
C GLY A 32 5.05 -8.25 3.33
N LEU A 33 5.32 -9.51 3.68
CA LEU A 33 4.90 -10.11 4.96
C LEU A 33 5.55 -9.40 6.15
N ALA A 34 6.86 -9.14 6.12
CA ALA A 34 7.55 -8.41 7.16
C ALA A 34 7.01 -6.97 7.33
N GLY A 35 6.65 -6.30 6.23
CA GLY A 35 5.95 -5.01 6.25
C GLY A 35 4.56 -5.10 6.87
N ALA A 36 3.80 -6.14 6.51
CA ALA A 36 2.45 -6.38 7.00
C ALA A 36 2.40 -6.89 8.46
N LEU A 37 3.49 -7.41 8.98
CA LEU A 37 3.65 -7.65 10.42
C LEU A 37 3.80 -6.33 11.19
N ARG A 38 4.63 -5.42 10.68
CA ARG A 38 5.03 -4.20 11.37
C ARG A 38 3.97 -3.10 11.37
N ILE A 39 3.38 -2.79 10.19
CA ILE A 39 2.54 -1.60 10.00
C ILE A 39 1.24 -1.66 10.81
N PRO A 40 0.44 -2.75 10.77
CA PRO A 40 -0.82 -2.83 11.51
C PRO A 40 -0.65 -2.83 13.03
N ALA A 41 0.39 -3.48 13.52
CA ALA A 41 0.66 -3.60 14.96
C ALA A 41 1.35 -2.35 15.56
N LEU A 42 1.82 -1.41 14.70
CA LEU A 42 2.58 -0.23 15.14
C LEU A 42 1.80 0.63 16.14
N THR A 43 0.50 0.83 15.92
CA THR A 43 -0.32 1.64 16.82
C THR A 43 -0.40 1.03 18.22
N VAL A 44 -0.66 -0.27 18.31
CA VAL A 44 -0.74 -0.97 19.60
C VAL A 44 0.61 -1.00 20.29
N TYR A 45 1.69 -1.25 19.55
CA TYR A 45 3.05 -1.17 20.06
C TYR A 45 3.38 0.22 20.65
N LEU A 46 3.09 1.29 19.91
CA LEU A 46 3.32 2.65 20.40
C LEU A 46 2.49 2.92 21.65
N HIS A 47 1.23 2.50 21.66
CA HIS A 47 0.31 2.74 22.77
C HIS A 47 0.70 1.99 24.05
N GLU A 48 1.12 0.74 23.93
CA GLU A 48 1.40 -0.10 25.10
C GLU A 48 2.81 0.05 25.65
N GLU A 49 3.78 0.20 24.76
CA GLU A 49 5.19 0.11 25.17
C GLU A 49 5.96 1.43 25.09
N VAL A 50 5.40 2.47 24.43
CA VAL A 50 6.14 3.71 24.15
C VAL A 50 5.43 4.95 24.70
N THR A 51 4.14 5.16 24.38
CA THR A 51 3.38 6.35 24.79
C THR A 51 1.89 6.12 24.78
N ASN A 52 1.21 6.53 25.87
CA ASN A 52 -0.26 6.47 25.94
C ASN A 52 -0.96 7.68 25.32
N ASP A 53 -0.21 8.63 24.76
CA ASP A 53 -0.78 9.84 24.17
C ASP A 53 -1.16 9.62 22.70
N PRO A 54 -2.47 9.65 22.36
CA PRO A 54 -2.93 9.46 20.97
C PRO A 54 -2.37 10.51 20.01
N MET A 55 -2.09 11.74 20.50
CA MET A 55 -1.51 12.79 19.68
C MET A 55 -0.08 12.46 19.26
N MET A 56 0.72 11.93 20.18
CA MET A 56 2.08 11.48 19.91
C MET A 56 2.08 10.30 18.92
N ILE A 57 1.14 9.36 19.06
CA ILE A 57 0.96 8.24 18.11
C ILE A 57 0.63 8.78 16.72
N GLY A 58 -0.31 9.70 16.63
CA GLY A 58 -0.69 10.34 15.36
C GLY A 58 0.49 11.07 14.70
N LEU A 59 1.24 11.86 15.47
CA LEU A 59 2.43 12.57 15.00
C LEU A 59 3.50 11.60 14.48
N PHE A 60 3.66 10.45 15.16
CA PHE A 60 4.58 9.40 14.73
C PHE A 60 4.26 8.92 13.31
N TYR A 61 3.00 8.62 13.02
CA TYR A 61 2.57 8.20 11.69
C TYR A 61 2.83 9.26 10.62
N SER A 62 2.60 10.53 10.93
CA SER A 62 2.86 11.63 10.00
C SER A 62 4.34 11.76 9.66
N ILE A 63 5.21 11.77 10.67
CA ILE A 63 6.65 11.88 10.47
C ILE A 63 7.19 10.65 9.75
N ASN A 64 6.78 9.44 10.16
CA ASN A 64 7.18 8.21 9.49
C ASN A 64 6.79 8.20 8.00
N SER A 65 5.59 8.65 7.67
CA SER A 65 5.10 8.70 6.28
C SER A 65 5.80 9.78 5.47
N LEU A 66 6.04 10.96 6.05
CA LEU A 66 6.79 12.04 5.42
C LEU A 66 8.23 11.60 5.12
N MET A 67 8.91 10.98 6.09
CA MET A 67 10.26 10.45 5.93
C MET A 67 10.31 9.36 4.85
N ALA A 68 9.36 8.42 4.85
CA ALA A 68 9.26 7.39 3.82
C ALA A 68 9.06 7.99 2.43
N MET A 69 8.20 9.00 2.29
CA MET A 69 7.94 9.68 1.02
C MET A 69 9.19 10.42 0.50
N VAL A 70 9.85 11.22 1.34
CA VAL A 70 11.04 11.99 0.94
C VAL A 70 12.20 11.04 0.61
N LEU A 71 12.50 10.10 1.50
CA LEU A 71 13.65 9.20 1.32
C LEU A 71 13.47 8.22 0.17
N SER A 72 12.24 7.74 -0.09
CA SER A 72 11.98 6.90 -1.26
C SER A 72 12.23 7.63 -2.58
N GLN A 73 11.90 8.93 -2.68
CA GLN A 73 12.19 9.75 -3.86
C GLN A 73 13.69 9.99 -4.03
N VAL A 74 14.39 10.27 -2.93
CA VAL A 74 15.86 10.41 -2.94
C VAL A 74 16.52 9.13 -3.44
N ILE A 75 16.13 7.97 -2.88
CA ILE A 75 16.67 6.67 -3.30
C ILE A 75 16.32 6.37 -4.76
N ALA A 76 15.11 6.68 -5.23
CA ALA A 76 14.72 6.50 -6.62
C ALA A 76 15.63 7.31 -7.55
N HIS A 77 15.85 8.60 -7.24
CA HIS A 77 16.74 9.46 -8.02
C HIS A 77 18.19 8.93 -8.08
N PHE A 78 18.72 8.44 -6.96
CA PHE A 78 20.05 7.82 -6.94
C PHE A 78 20.05 6.48 -7.69
N SER A 79 19.00 5.67 -7.54
CA SER A 79 18.87 4.37 -8.19
C SER A 79 18.90 4.44 -9.71
N ASP A 80 18.38 5.51 -10.30
CA ASP A 80 18.39 5.70 -11.75
C ASP A 80 19.78 6.02 -12.32
N ARG A 81 20.69 6.49 -11.45
CA ARG A 81 22.10 6.76 -11.80
C ARG A 81 23.04 5.58 -11.56
N TYR A 82 22.69 4.69 -10.62
CA TYR A 82 23.52 3.53 -10.26
C TYR A 82 22.97 2.24 -10.89
N PRO A 83 23.76 1.52 -11.68
CA PRO A 83 23.28 0.38 -12.47
C PRO A 83 22.95 -0.86 -11.62
N ASN A 84 23.24 -0.89 -10.32
CA ASN A 84 23.10 -2.09 -9.51
C ASN A 84 21.92 -2.05 -8.53
N ARG A 85 20.68 -2.17 -9.07
CA ARG A 85 19.43 -2.20 -8.27
C ARG A 85 19.43 -3.31 -7.21
N ARG A 86 20.10 -4.43 -7.46
CA ARG A 86 20.23 -5.55 -6.49
C ARG A 86 20.89 -5.09 -5.18
N LYS A 87 21.96 -4.28 -5.27
CA LYS A 87 22.64 -3.72 -4.08
C LYS A 87 21.72 -2.73 -3.34
N ILE A 88 20.96 -1.93 -4.07
CA ILE A 88 20.01 -0.97 -3.46
C ILE A 88 18.91 -1.73 -2.71
N ILE A 89 18.34 -2.79 -3.28
CA ILE A 89 17.35 -3.65 -2.62
C ILE A 89 17.95 -4.27 -1.35
N ALA A 90 19.15 -4.84 -1.44
CA ALA A 90 19.81 -5.43 -0.28
C ALA A 90 20.08 -4.39 0.82
N LEU A 91 20.59 -3.20 0.48
CA LEU A 91 20.80 -2.10 1.43
C LEU A 91 19.49 -1.63 2.08
N SER A 92 18.44 -1.48 1.28
CA SER A 92 17.10 -1.13 1.81
C SER A 92 16.57 -2.20 2.77
N CYS A 93 16.78 -3.49 2.48
CA CYS A 93 16.45 -4.57 3.41
C CYS A 93 17.30 -4.52 4.69
N VAL A 94 18.59 -4.17 4.61
CA VAL A 94 19.45 -3.96 5.80
C VAL A 94 18.88 -2.84 6.66
N MET A 95 18.46 -1.72 6.07
CA MET A 95 17.80 -0.64 6.82
C MET A 95 16.51 -1.13 7.50
N GLN A 96 15.71 -1.97 6.83
CA GLN A 96 14.52 -2.57 7.46
C GLN A 96 14.89 -3.48 8.65
N VAL A 97 15.97 -4.28 8.54
CA VAL A 97 16.45 -5.11 9.66
C VAL A 97 16.84 -4.22 10.85
N ILE A 98 17.66 -3.19 10.61
CA ILE A 98 18.09 -2.26 11.67
C ILE A 98 16.85 -1.58 12.30
N GLY A 99 15.91 -1.12 11.49
CA GLY A 99 14.65 -0.53 11.96
C GLY A 99 13.87 -1.50 12.84
N CYS A 100 13.64 -2.73 12.38
CA CYS A 100 12.92 -3.73 13.15
C CYS A 100 13.63 -4.05 14.49
N LEU A 101 14.95 -4.17 14.53
CA LEU A 101 15.71 -4.40 15.76
C LEU A 101 15.64 -3.19 16.71
N LEU A 102 15.66 -1.97 16.16
CA LEU A 102 15.44 -0.75 16.93
C LEU A 102 14.09 -0.79 17.66
N PHE A 103 13.01 -1.15 16.97
CA PHE A 103 11.68 -1.27 17.56
C PHE A 103 11.54 -2.48 18.47
N ALA A 104 12.29 -3.56 18.23
CA ALA A 104 12.29 -4.73 19.10
C ALA A 104 12.86 -4.42 20.49
N PHE A 105 13.93 -3.61 20.57
CA PHE A 105 14.72 -3.44 21.79
C PHE A 105 14.69 -2.02 22.39
N ASN A 106 14.06 -1.06 21.74
CA ASN A 106 14.00 0.32 22.23
C ASN A 106 12.56 0.77 22.46
N ARG A 107 12.36 1.60 23.50
CA ARG A 107 11.05 2.14 23.90
C ARG A 107 11.06 3.67 24.01
N ASP A 108 12.18 4.31 23.70
CA ASP A 108 12.25 5.77 23.70
C ASP A 108 11.55 6.35 22.48
N TYR A 109 10.51 7.16 22.74
CA TYR A 109 9.68 7.75 21.69
C TYR A 109 10.49 8.61 20.71
N TYR A 110 11.37 9.47 21.23
CA TYR A 110 12.11 10.41 20.38
C TYR A 110 13.17 9.71 19.53
N LEU A 111 13.80 8.69 20.05
CA LEU A 111 14.74 7.86 19.30
C LEU A 111 14.03 7.08 18.19
N LEU A 112 12.87 6.50 18.48
CA LEU A 112 12.06 5.79 17.46
C LEU A 112 11.50 6.77 16.44
N LEU A 113 11.06 7.97 16.86
CA LEU A 113 10.53 9.00 15.97
C LEU A 113 11.60 9.55 15.01
N THR A 114 12.83 9.72 15.47
CA THR A 114 13.94 10.28 14.67
C THR A 114 14.69 9.18 13.91
N LEU A 115 15.48 8.38 14.62
CA LEU A 115 16.31 7.34 14.01
C LEU A 115 15.47 6.21 13.42
N GLY A 116 14.41 5.78 14.13
CA GLY A 116 13.53 4.70 13.68
C GLY A 116 12.84 5.03 12.37
N THR A 117 12.22 6.21 12.27
CA THR A 117 11.54 6.65 11.03
C THR A 117 12.53 6.92 9.88
N LEU A 118 13.73 7.45 10.18
CA LEU A 118 14.79 7.63 9.20
C LEU A 118 15.20 6.29 8.58
N VAL A 119 15.49 5.31 9.41
CA VAL A 119 15.95 3.98 8.96
C VAL A 119 14.83 3.25 8.19
N PHE A 120 13.59 3.29 8.67
CA PHE A 120 12.46 2.73 7.93
C PHE A 120 12.19 3.48 6.62
N GLY A 121 12.36 4.79 6.59
CA GLY A 121 12.25 5.60 5.38
C GLY A 121 13.30 5.20 4.33
N LEU A 122 14.56 5.01 4.73
CA LEU A 122 15.61 4.47 3.86
C LEU A 122 15.29 3.07 3.34
N GLY A 123 14.61 2.25 4.14
CA GLY A 123 14.17 0.91 3.74
C GLY A 123 12.87 0.89 2.93
N SER A 124 12.13 1.99 2.79
CA SER A 124 10.80 2.02 2.15
C SER A 124 10.81 1.70 0.65
N SER A 125 11.95 1.82 0.00
CA SER A 125 12.11 1.61 -1.45
C SER A 125 12.21 0.14 -1.89
N VAL A 126 12.24 -0.83 -0.98
CA VAL A 126 12.38 -2.27 -1.32
C VAL A 126 11.42 -2.71 -2.41
N SER A 127 10.11 -2.50 -2.23
CA SER A 127 9.10 -2.96 -3.19
C SER A 127 9.21 -2.25 -4.54
N SER A 128 9.41 -0.93 -4.56
CA SER A 128 9.56 -0.17 -5.81
C SER A 128 10.79 -0.61 -6.61
N GLN A 129 11.91 -0.86 -5.95
CA GLN A 129 13.13 -1.35 -6.59
C GLN A 129 13.00 -2.81 -7.07
N LEU A 130 12.27 -3.67 -6.34
CA LEU A 130 11.95 -5.03 -6.78
C LEU A 130 11.09 -5.02 -8.05
N PHE A 131 10.06 -4.18 -8.12
CA PHE A 131 9.24 -4.04 -9.32
C PHE A 131 10.01 -3.45 -10.49
N ALA A 132 10.93 -2.50 -10.25
CA ALA A 132 11.79 -1.96 -11.30
C ALA A 132 12.76 -3.03 -11.83
N LEU A 133 13.45 -3.75 -10.95
CA LEU A 133 14.37 -4.83 -11.34
C LEU A 133 13.62 -5.97 -12.07
N SER A 134 12.40 -6.30 -11.66
CA SER A 134 11.60 -7.33 -12.32
C SER A 134 11.20 -6.94 -13.75
N ARG A 135 10.94 -5.65 -14.00
CA ARG A 135 10.69 -5.13 -15.36
C ARG A 135 11.94 -5.25 -16.24
N GLU A 136 13.09 -4.83 -15.75
CA GLU A 136 14.37 -4.94 -16.44
C GLU A 136 14.69 -6.41 -16.78
N TYR A 137 14.51 -7.30 -15.80
CA TYR A 137 14.69 -8.73 -15.99
C TYR A 137 13.75 -9.33 -17.04
N SER A 138 12.47 -8.97 -17.00
CA SER A 138 11.48 -9.46 -17.97
C SER A 138 11.76 -8.96 -19.38
N ALA A 139 12.15 -7.69 -19.53
CA ALA A 139 12.53 -7.10 -20.80
C ALA A 139 13.77 -7.82 -21.41
N ALA A 140 14.80 -8.07 -20.59
CA ALA A 140 15.99 -8.79 -21.04
C ALA A 140 15.70 -10.24 -21.47
N GLN A 141 14.69 -10.87 -20.90
CA GLN A 141 14.25 -12.23 -21.23
C GLN A 141 13.20 -12.27 -22.35
N LYS A 142 12.83 -11.14 -22.95
CA LYS A 142 11.73 -11.01 -23.93
C LYS A 142 10.42 -11.65 -23.43
N ARG A 143 10.14 -11.50 -22.12
CA ARG A 143 8.90 -11.98 -21.47
C ARG A 143 7.90 -10.85 -21.31
N ASP A 144 6.63 -11.23 -21.18
CA ASP A 144 5.59 -10.27 -20.80
C ASP A 144 5.84 -9.74 -19.40
N SER A 145 6.36 -8.51 -19.33
CA SER A 145 6.65 -7.82 -18.06
C SER A 145 5.38 -7.49 -17.29
N THR A 146 4.26 -7.28 -17.98
CA THR A 146 2.96 -6.96 -17.37
C THR A 146 2.45 -8.14 -16.56
N MET A 147 2.43 -9.33 -17.18
CA MET A 147 1.98 -10.56 -16.50
C MET A 147 2.86 -10.88 -15.29
N PHE A 148 4.19 -10.79 -15.43
CA PHE A 148 5.11 -11.08 -14.33
C PHE A 148 4.91 -10.11 -13.16
N ASN A 149 4.80 -8.81 -13.42
CA ASN A 149 4.54 -7.81 -12.39
C ASN A 149 3.14 -7.98 -11.73
N THR A 150 2.15 -8.45 -12.48
CA THR A 150 0.83 -8.77 -11.93
C THR A 150 0.92 -9.90 -10.91
N VAL A 151 1.68 -10.96 -11.20
CA VAL A 151 1.91 -12.06 -10.25
C VAL A 151 2.67 -11.59 -9.02
N LEU A 152 3.67 -10.71 -9.17
CA LEU A 152 4.37 -10.11 -8.02
C LEU A 152 3.43 -9.28 -7.13
N ARG A 153 2.52 -8.51 -7.73
CA ARG A 153 1.50 -7.76 -6.97
C ARG A 153 0.55 -8.69 -6.21
N ALA A 154 0.16 -9.81 -6.81
CA ALA A 154 -0.67 -10.82 -6.14
C ALA A 154 0.05 -11.40 -4.90
N GLN A 155 1.36 -11.64 -4.97
CA GLN A 155 2.15 -12.08 -3.82
C GLN A 155 2.16 -11.03 -2.69
N LEU A 156 2.28 -9.75 -3.04
CA LEU A 156 2.20 -8.67 -2.07
C LEU A 156 0.82 -8.61 -1.40
N SER A 157 -0.25 -8.75 -2.17
CA SER A 157 -1.62 -8.81 -1.63
C SER A 157 -1.82 -10.01 -0.70
N LEU A 158 -1.29 -11.18 -1.05
CA LEU A 158 -1.31 -12.36 -0.19
C LEU A 158 -0.59 -12.11 1.16
N ALA A 159 0.53 -11.41 1.13
CA ALA A 159 1.25 -11.01 2.33
C ALA A 159 0.40 -10.10 3.24
N TRP A 160 -0.43 -9.23 2.67
CA TRP A 160 -1.34 -8.37 3.43
C TRP A 160 -2.60 -9.09 3.95
N ILE A 161 -2.99 -10.22 3.35
CA ILE A 161 -4.06 -11.08 3.90
C ILE A 161 -3.58 -11.78 5.17
N VAL A 162 -2.36 -12.34 5.14
CA VAL A 162 -1.81 -13.17 6.22
C VAL A 162 -1.12 -12.33 7.30
N GLY A 163 -0.45 -11.25 6.88
CA GLY A 163 0.42 -10.46 7.76
C GLY A 163 -0.26 -9.85 8.97
N PRO A 164 -1.35 -9.07 8.82
CA PRO A 164 -2.01 -8.46 9.96
C PRO A 164 -2.52 -9.47 11.00
N PRO A 165 -3.25 -10.54 10.66
CA PRO A 165 -3.64 -11.56 11.64
C PRO A 165 -2.43 -12.17 12.37
N LEU A 166 -1.36 -12.46 11.62
CA LEU A 166 -0.14 -13.01 12.18
C LEU A 166 0.59 -12.00 13.09
N ALA A 167 0.58 -10.70 12.74
CA ALA A 167 1.19 -9.65 13.54
C ALA A 167 0.56 -9.58 14.94
N PHE A 168 -0.78 -9.49 14.99
CA PHE A 168 -1.51 -9.43 16.26
C PHE A 168 -1.39 -10.74 17.06
N PHE A 169 -1.41 -11.90 16.39
CA PHE A 169 -1.15 -13.17 17.05
C PHE A 169 0.25 -13.23 17.69
N LEU A 170 1.28 -12.82 16.96
CA LEU A 170 2.65 -12.85 17.47
C LEU A 170 2.87 -11.82 18.60
N SER A 171 2.29 -10.62 18.48
CA SER A 171 2.40 -9.62 19.54
C SER A 171 1.66 -10.02 20.81
N ASP A 172 0.48 -10.61 20.70
CA ASP A 172 -0.33 -11.07 21.81
C ASP A 172 0.33 -12.27 22.57
N GLN A 173 0.80 -13.27 21.82
CA GLN A 173 1.33 -14.50 22.42
C GLN A 173 2.81 -14.39 22.85
N PHE A 174 3.64 -13.64 22.13
CA PHE A 174 5.10 -13.61 22.32
C PHE A 174 5.65 -12.20 22.56
N GLY A 175 4.80 -11.17 22.50
CA GLY A 175 5.17 -9.77 22.67
C GLY A 175 5.78 -9.13 21.43
N PHE A 176 5.85 -7.80 21.44
CA PHE A 176 6.33 -6.98 20.33
C PHE A 176 7.80 -7.22 20.01
N THR A 177 8.64 -7.47 21.02
CA THR A 177 10.06 -7.79 20.80
C THR A 177 10.23 -8.99 19.89
N PHE A 178 9.46 -10.05 20.12
CA PHE A 178 9.47 -11.25 19.27
C PHE A 178 8.94 -10.95 17.87
N MET A 179 7.81 -10.26 17.77
CA MET A 179 7.18 -9.91 16.46
C MET A 179 8.14 -9.09 15.59
N TYR A 180 8.76 -8.02 16.13
CA TYR A 180 9.72 -7.21 15.38
C TYR A 180 11.01 -7.98 15.06
N SER A 181 11.49 -8.86 15.95
CA SER A 181 12.64 -9.74 15.69
C SER A 181 12.33 -10.75 14.57
N ALA A 182 11.13 -11.30 14.53
CA ALA A 182 10.67 -12.16 13.44
C ALA A 182 10.64 -11.39 12.10
N ALA A 183 10.12 -10.17 12.09
CA ALA A 183 10.15 -9.32 10.89
C ALA A 183 11.59 -9.01 10.45
N ALA A 184 12.49 -8.71 11.38
CA ALA A 184 13.93 -8.52 11.11
C ALA A 184 14.55 -9.76 10.47
N THR A 185 14.23 -10.95 11.00
CA THR A 185 14.71 -12.23 10.46
C THR A 185 14.23 -12.47 9.03
N ILE A 186 12.95 -12.17 8.74
CA ILE A 186 12.40 -12.28 7.39
C ILE A 186 13.13 -11.35 6.43
N PHE A 187 13.41 -10.09 6.81
CA PHE A 187 14.21 -9.18 6.00
C PHE A 187 15.66 -9.67 5.83
N ALA A 188 16.29 -10.22 6.88
CA ALA A 188 17.65 -10.76 6.81
C ALA A 188 17.75 -11.95 5.85
N VAL A 189 16.81 -12.88 5.89
CA VAL A 189 16.72 -13.98 4.91
C VAL A 189 16.50 -13.44 3.50
N SER A 190 15.66 -12.41 3.35
CA SER A 190 15.45 -11.75 2.06
C SER A 190 16.73 -11.16 1.49
N ILE A 191 17.63 -10.59 2.30
CA ILE A 191 18.94 -10.08 1.87
C ILE A 191 19.76 -11.22 1.24
N ILE A 192 19.81 -12.37 1.89
CA ILE A 192 20.55 -13.54 1.38
C ILE A 192 20.02 -13.96 0.01
N ILE A 193 18.70 -14.10 -0.13
CA ILE A 193 18.06 -14.47 -1.40
C ILE A 193 18.32 -13.41 -2.48
N VAL A 194 18.20 -12.12 -2.14
CA VAL A 194 18.50 -11.01 -3.05
C VAL A 194 19.93 -11.09 -3.56
N LEU A 195 20.90 -11.28 -2.67
CA LEU A 195 22.32 -11.29 -3.04
C LEU A 195 22.77 -12.56 -3.79
N LEU A 196 22.12 -13.70 -3.56
CA LEU A 196 22.51 -14.96 -4.18
C LEU A 196 21.74 -15.27 -5.47
N MET A 197 20.45 -14.93 -5.52
CA MET A 197 19.54 -15.43 -6.55
C MET A 197 18.99 -14.37 -7.51
N LEU A 198 18.92 -13.09 -7.09
CA LEU A 198 18.42 -12.05 -8.00
C LEU A 198 19.52 -11.66 -9.01
N PRO A 199 19.16 -11.39 -10.28
CA PRO A 199 20.11 -11.00 -11.30
C PRO A 199 20.75 -9.65 -10.94
N GLN A 200 22.02 -9.49 -11.31
CA GLN A 200 22.64 -8.18 -11.40
C GLN A 200 21.99 -7.43 -12.57
N ALA A 201 21.92 -6.09 -12.48
CA ALA A 201 21.35 -5.29 -13.54
C ALA A 201 21.87 -5.73 -14.90
N VAL A 202 20.97 -6.07 -15.80
CA VAL A 202 21.32 -6.28 -17.19
C VAL A 202 21.52 -4.88 -17.76
N ASN A 203 22.69 -4.58 -18.28
CA ASN A 203 22.96 -3.38 -19.07
C ASN A 203 22.01 -3.38 -20.29
N SER A 204 20.79 -2.94 -20.12
CA SER A 204 19.99 -2.53 -21.23
C SER A 204 20.39 -1.09 -21.54
N GLU A 205 21.15 -0.91 -22.62
CA GLU A 205 21.36 0.38 -23.29
C GLU A 205 20.05 1.02 -23.79
N GLN A 206 18.91 0.39 -23.59
CA GLN A 206 17.61 0.99 -23.61
C GLN A 206 17.39 1.80 -22.32
N LYS A 207 18.14 2.90 -22.15
CA LYS A 207 17.55 4.09 -21.55
C LYS A 207 16.21 4.24 -22.27
N PHE A 208 15.12 3.98 -21.54
CA PHE A 208 13.83 4.46 -21.96
C PHE A 208 14.06 5.92 -22.35
N ALA A 209 13.89 6.22 -23.61
CA ALA A 209 13.74 7.56 -24.11
C ALA A 209 12.46 8.09 -23.47
N THR A 210 12.57 8.39 -22.17
CA THR A 210 11.60 9.14 -21.45
C THR A 210 11.82 10.58 -21.86
N THR A 211 10.86 11.13 -22.63
CA THR A 211 10.41 12.42 -22.21
C THR A 211 11.08 13.64 -22.85
N GLU A 212 11.45 13.58 -24.10
CA GLU A 212 11.49 14.83 -24.87
C GLU A 212 10.17 15.09 -25.64
N GLU A 213 9.36 14.06 -25.88
CA GLU A 213 8.02 14.19 -26.49
C GLU A 213 6.93 14.64 -25.51
N GLU A 214 7.07 14.38 -24.20
CA GLU A 214 6.09 14.81 -23.19
C GLU A 214 6.07 16.33 -22.93
N GLN A 215 7.10 17.06 -23.32
CA GLN A 215 7.18 18.51 -23.09
C GLN A 215 6.62 19.38 -24.23
N ARG A 216 6.22 18.80 -25.36
CA ARG A 216 5.82 19.60 -26.53
C ARG A 216 4.32 19.83 -26.73
N ASP A 217 3.44 19.23 -25.91
CA ASP A 217 2.00 19.43 -26.09
C ASP A 217 1.37 20.28 -24.99
N GLU A 218 1.71 21.56 -24.97
CA GLU A 218 1.00 22.58 -24.15
C GLU A 218 -0.42 22.90 -24.65
N GLY A 219 -0.92 22.20 -25.70
CA GLY A 219 -2.10 22.60 -26.45
C GLY A 219 -3.42 21.87 -26.13
N ILE A 220 -3.43 20.79 -25.37
CA ILE A 220 -4.66 20.06 -25.07
C ILE A 220 -5.05 20.28 -23.61
N THR A 221 -6.12 21.01 -23.41
CA THR A 221 -6.73 21.31 -22.11
C THR A 221 -7.00 20.04 -21.32
N SER A 222 -6.01 19.59 -20.55
CA SER A 222 -6.24 18.72 -19.41
C SER A 222 -7.35 19.36 -18.58
N ASN A 223 -8.39 18.61 -18.25
CA ASN A 223 -9.52 19.14 -17.48
C ASN A 223 -9.07 19.34 -16.03
N LYS A 224 -8.19 20.36 -15.81
CA LYS A 224 -7.50 20.65 -14.54
C LYS A 224 -8.47 20.62 -13.35
N ARG A 225 -9.70 21.12 -13.56
CA ARG A 225 -10.75 21.11 -12.51
C ARG A 225 -11.15 19.68 -12.12
N ALA A 226 -11.36 18.79 -13.10
CA ALA A 226 -11.73 17.41 -12.82
C ALA A 226 -10.60 16.65 -12.10
N VAL A 227 -9.35 16.88 -12.49
CA VAL A 227 -8.17 16.30 -11.83
C VAL A 227 -8.08 16.79 -10.38
N ILE A 228 -8.27 18.09 -10.13
CA ILE A 228 -8.23 18.65 -8.76
C ILE A 228 -9.33 18.04 -7.91
N PHE A 229 -10.58 17.96 -8.40
CA PHE A 229 -11.69 17.35 -7.65
C PHE A 229 -11.43 15.86 -7.38
N LEU A 230 -10.85 15.13 -8.33
CA LEU A 230 -10.50 13.74 -8.13
C LEU A 230 -9.37 13.60 -7.10
N CYS A 231 -8.35 14.48 -7.12
CA CYS A 231 -7.29 14.51 -6.09
C CYS A 231 -7.87 14.74 -4.69
N ILE A 232 -8.76 15.72 -4.55
CA ILE A 232 -9.42 16.03 -3.26
C ILE A 232 -10.25 14.84 -2.80
N THR A 233 -11.03 14.23 -3.69
CA THR A 233 -11.82 13.04 -3.39
C THR A 233 -10.93 11.91 -2.89
N CYS A 234 -9.87 11.56 -3.64
CA CYS A 234 -8.93 10.51 -3.26
C CYS A 234 -8.21 10.83 -1.95
N LEU A 235 -7.82 12.08 -1.72
CA LEU A 235 -7.16 12.49 -0.48
C LEU A 235 -8.08 12.25 0.72
N PHE A 236 -9.35 12.65 0.66
CA PHE A 236 -10.28 12.45 1.76
C PHE A 236 -10.54 10.96 2.04
N VAL A 237 -10.83 10.16 1.01
CA VAL A 237 -11.11 8.73 1.21
C VAL A 237 -9.89 7.96 1.71
N TRP A 238 -8.68 8.27 1.21
CA TRP A 238 -7.47 7.67 1.73
C TRP A 238 -7.14 8.14 3.16
N THR A 239 -7.47 9.40 3.50
CA THR A 239 -7.33 9.89 4.88
C THR A 239 -8.23 9.12 5.83
N CYS A 240 -9.49 8.87 5.46
CA CYS A 240 -10.39 8.03 6.26
C CYS A 240 -9.82 6.62 6.47
N ASN A 241 -9.31 6.00 5.39
CA ASN A 241 -8.70 4.68 5.47
C ASN A 241 -7.46 4.66 6.37
N SER A 242 -6.59 5.68 6.27
CA SER A 242 -5.39 5.80 7.11
C SER A 242 -5.75 6.04 8.59
N MET A 243 -6.78 6.87 8.88
CA MET A 243 -7.29 7.06 10.25
C MET A 243 -7.82 5.75 10.83
N MET A 244 -8.48 4.93 10.02
CA MET A 244 -8.94 3.61 10.43
C MET A 244 -7.76 2.70 10.83
N PHE A 245 -6.71 2.64 10.04
CA PHE A 245 -5.51 1.86 10.39
C PHE A 245 -4.86 2.31 11.70
N ILE A 246 -4.90 3.62 11.99
CA ILE A 246 -4.30 4.19 13.21
C ILE A 246 -5.17 3.89 14.44
N ASN A 247 -6.46 4.18 14.39
CA ASN A 247 -7.31 4.20 15.59
C ASN A 247 -8.11 2.91 15.84
N MET A 248 -8.37 2.10 14.80
CA MET A 248 -9.22 0.92 14.93
C MET A 248 -8.65 -0.14 15.90
N PRO A 249 -7.34 -0.47 15.90
CA PRO A 249 -6.82 -1.48 16.83
C PRO A 249 -7.04 -1.10 18.30
N ILE A 250 -6.78 0.16 18.66
CA ILE A 250 -6.98 0.64 20.04
C ILE A 250 -8.47 0.76 20.36
N TYR A 251 -9.30 1.23 19.42
CA TYR A 251 -10.75 1.31 19.61
C TYR A 251 -11.37 -0.05 19.94
N VAL A 252 -11.01 -1.09 19.18
CA VAL A 252 -11.49 -2.47 19.40
C VAL A 252 -11.09 -2.98 20.78
N ARG A 253 -9.86 -2.71 21.21
CA ARG A 253 -9.30 -3.20 22.47
C ARG A 253 -9.80 -2.40 23.66
N GLU A 254 -9.61 -1.09 23.67
CA GLU A 254 -9.84 -0.26 24.86
C GLU A 254 -11.29 0.20 25.02
N THR A 255 -11.91 0.60 23.88
CA THR A 255 -13.30 1.11 23.96
C THR A 255 -14.31 -0.02 24.02
N LEU A 256 -14.11 -1.05 23.18
CA LEU A 256 -15.07 -2.15 23.08
C LEU A 256 -14.69 -3.37 23.91
N ARG A 257 -13.43 -3.44 24.37
CA ARG A 257 -12.87 -4.57 25.12
C ARG A 257 -13.01 -5.92 24.40
N LEU A 258 -12.91 -5.88 23.05
CA LEU A 258 -12.91 -7.06 22.21
C LEU A 258 -11.47 -7.60 22.06
N PRO A 259 -11.29 -8.86 21.66
CA PRO A 259 -9.96 -9.47 21.51
C PRO A 259 -9.08 -8.72 20.50
N GLU A 260 -7.80 -8.61 20.80
CA GLU A 260 -6.83 -7.86 19.96
C GLU A 260 -6.65 -8.46 18.57
N TYR A 261 -6.70 -9.80 18.46
CA TYR A 261 -6.59 -10.48 17.17
C TYR A 261 -7.66 -10.02 16.17
N LEU A 262 -8.81 -9.49 16.65
CA LEU A 262 -9.91 -9.05 15.80
C LEU A 262 -9.47 -7.96 14.84
N ALA A 263 -8.64 -6.99 15.27
CA ALA A 263 -8.10 -5.96 14.40
C ALA A 263 -7.32 -6.55 13.20
N GLY A 264 -6.48 -7.55 13.48
CA GLY A 264 -5.73 -8.25 12.44
C GLY A 264 -6.63 -9.05 11.49
N VAL A 265 -7.61 -9.77 12.03
CA VAL A 265 -8.56 -10.55 11.24
C VAL A 265 -9.43 -9.65 10.37
N MET A 266 -9.86 -8.49 10.87
CA MET A 266 -10.58 -7.48 10.09
C MET A 266 -9.75 -7.00 8.89
N MET A 267 -8.49 -6.63 9.12
CA MET A 267 -7.58 -6.16 8.06
C MET A 267 -7.32 -7.25 7.01
N GLY A 268 -7.05 -8.49 7.46
CA GLY A 268 -6.85 -9.63 6.59
C GLY A 268 -8.10 -9.98 5.76
N THR A 269 -9.28 -9.94 6.37
CA THR A 269 -10.56 -10.18 5.71
C THR A 269 -10.85 -9.10 4.66
N ALA A 270 -10.62 -7.82 5.00
CA ALA A 270 -10.74 -6.72 4.04
C ALA A 270 -9.84 -6.93 2.83
N ALA A 271 -8.55 -7.25 3.04
CA ALA A 271 -7.59 -7.50 1.97
C ALA A 271 -7.99 -8.72 1.10
N ALA A 272 -8.56 -9.76 1.70
CA ALA A 272 -9.06 -10.94 0.98
C ALA A 272 -10.27 -10.60 0.07
N ILE A 273 -11.15 -9.71 0.52
CA ILE A 273 -12.31 -9.24 -0.25
C ILE A 273 -11.89 -8.23 -1.32
N GLU A 274 -10.91 -7.39 -1.03
CA GLU A 274 -10.40 -6.35 -1.94
C GLU A 274 -9.94 -6.94 -3.28
N ILE A 275 -9.23 -8.08 -3.27
CA ILE A 275 -8.68 -8.69 -4.49
C ILE A 275 -9.76 -9.05 -5.51
N PRO A 276 -10.79 -9.84 -5.21
CA PRO A 276 -11.85 -10.11 -6.15
C PRO A 276 -12.64 -8.86 -6.55
N VAL A 277 -12.83 -7.91 -5.63
CA VAL A 277 -13.51 -6.64 -5.92
C VAL A 277 -12.73 -5.82 -6.96
N MET A 278 -11.40 -5.72 -6.84
CA MET A 278 -10.57 -5.04 -7.83
C MET A 278 -10.74 -5.64 -9.23
N LEU A 279 -10.78 -6.98 -9.33
CA LEU A 279 -10.97 -7.68 -10.62
C LEU A 279 -12.37 -7.43 -11.18
N ILE A 280 -13.40 -7.55 -10.35
CA ILE A 280 -14.80 -7.31 -10.73
C ILE A 280 -14.99 -5.85 -11.14
N ALA A 281 -14.48 -4.89 -10.37
CA ALA A 281 -14.56 -3.48 -10.68
C ALA A 281 -13.89 -3.16 -12.03
N GLY A 282 -12.70 -3.73 -12.28
CA GLY A 282 -12.02 -3.62 -13.57
C GLY A 282 -12.86 -4.16 -14.72
N TYR A 283 -13.50 -5.32 -14.54
CA TYR A 283 -14.40 -5.89 -15.55
C TYR A 283 -15.65 -5.01 -15.77
N CYS A 284 -16.23 -4.50 -14.69
CA CYS A 284 -17.43 -3.65 -14.74
C CYS A 284 -17.21 -2.31 -15.46
N THR A 285 -15.97 -1.85 -15.67
CA THR A 285 -15.69 -0.63 -16.45
C THR A 285 -16.20 -0.71 -17.89
N ARG A 286 -16.48 -1.91 -18.39
CA ARG A 286 -17.08 -2.14 -19.73
C ARG A 286 -18.56 -1.75 -19.79
N TYR A 287 -19.25 -1.76 -18.65
CA TYR A 287 -20.70 -1.55 -18.55
C TYR A 287 -21.07 -0.33 -17.73
N ILE A 288 -20.25 0.03 -16.76
CA ILE A 288 -20.50 1.08 -15.77
C ILE A 288 -19.40 2.14 -15.89
N SER A 289 -19.79 3.42 -15.89
CA SER A 289 -18.81 4.50 -15.96
C SER A 289 -17.90 4.49 -14.73
N LYS A 290 -16.62 4.85 -14.90
CA LYS A 290 -15.64 4.95 -13.82
C LYS A 290 -16.11 5.89 -12.70
N LYS A 291 -16.80 6.98 -13.06
CA LYS A 291 -17.43 7.88 -12.09
C LYS A 291 -18.45 7.16 -11.22
N SER A 292 -19.33 6.36 -11.81
CA SER A 292 -20.36 5.61 -11.05
C SER A 292 -19.71 4.55 -10.16
N LEU A 293 -18.68 3.84 -10.64
CA LEU A 293 -17.93 2.89 -9.82
C LEU A 293 -17.29 3.58 -8.61
N MET A 294 -16.64 4.74 -8.81
CA MET A 294 -16.06 5.52 -7.70
C MET A 294 -17.14 5.95 -6.69
N LEU A 295 -18.30 6.41 -7.15
CA LEU A 295 -19.40 6.75 -6.27
C LEU A 295 -19.92 5.54 -5.48
N ILE A 296 -20.01 4.36 -6.11
CA ILE A 296 -20.35 3.09 -5.41
C ILE A 296 -19.31 2.77 -4.36
N GLY A 297 -18.01 2.87 -4.68
CA GLY A 297 -16.94 2.64 -3.74
C GLY A 297 -16.99 3.59 -2.54
N ILE A 298 -17.19 4.90 -2.78
CA ILE A 298 -17.29 5.89 -1.70
C ILE A 298 -18.55 5.65 -0.84
N SER A 299 -19.69 5.27 -1.45
CA SER A 299 -20.91 4.90 -0.71
C SER A 299 -20.67 3.67 0.18
N ALA A 300 -19.95 2.67 -0.31
CA ALA A 300 -19.54 1.52 0.50
C ALA A 300 -18.66 1.98 1.68
N GLY A 301 -17.75 2.95 1.48
CA GLY A 301 -16.97 3.56 2.55
C GLY A 301 -17.84 4.24 3.61
N VAL A 302 -18.86 5.02 3.21
CA VAL A 302 -19.81 5.62 4.15
C VAL A 302 -20.51 4.54 4.97
N LEU A 303 -21.02 3.46 4.32
CA LEU A 303 -21.68 2.35 5.01
C LEU A 303 -20.71 1.60 5.94
N TYR A 304 -19.45 1.44 5.54
CA TYR A 304 -18.42 0.85 6.38
C TYR A 304 -18.20 1.65 7.67
N TYR A 305 -18.01 2.98 7.57
CA TYR A 305 -17.78 3.82 8.76
C TYR A 305 -19.01 3.97 9.63
N ILE A 306 -20.22 3.97 9.06
CA ILE A 306 -21.46 3.85 9.83
C ILE A 306 -21.47 2.51 10.58
N GLY A 307 -21.14 1.43 9.90
CA GLY A 307 -21.01 0.11 10.52
C GLY A 307 -20.00 0.09 11.66
N LEU A 308 -18.80 0.68 11.47
CA LEU A 308 -17.78 0.81 12.53
C LEU A 308 -18.29 1.58 13.76
N ALA A 309 -19.09 2.64 13.53
CA ALA A 309 -19.65 3.43 14.62
C ALA A 309 -20.75 2.69 15.40
N LEU A 310 -21.44 1.76 14.78
CA LEU A 310 -22.57 1.04 15.38
C LEU A 310 -22.24 -0.38 15.86
N ALA A 311 -21.16 -1.00 15.33
CA ALA A 311 -20.78 -2.37 15.66
C ALA A 311 -20.33 -2.49 17.11
N GLN A 312 -20.76 -3.58 17.77
CA GLN A 312 -20.41 -3.90 19.16
C GLN A 312 -19.89 -5.33 19.33
N THR A 313 -20.07 -6.19 18.32
CA THR A 313 -19.70 -7.60 18.39
C THR A 313 -18.71 -7.98 17.29
N GLU A 314 -17.88 -8.99 17.53
CA GLU A 314 -16.88 -9.47 16.57
C GLU A 314 -17.48 -9.77 15.20
N TRP A 315 -18.65 -10.43 15.14
CA TRP A 315 -19.31 -10.78 13.90
C TRP A 315 -19.78 -9.56 13.10
N GLN A 316 -20.22 -8.50 13.78
CA GLN A 316 -20.58 -7.23 13.12
C GLN A 316 -19.34 -6.61 12.48
N PHE A 317 -18.20 -6.59 13.20
CA PHE A 317 -16.93 -6.09 12.66
C PHE A 317 -16.43 -6.89 11.46
N LEU A 318 -16.62 -8.20 11.45
CA LEU A 318 -16.26 -9.03 10.31
C LEU A 318 -17.21 -8.82 9.12
N ALA A 319 -18.51 -8.74 9.37
CA ALA A 319 -19.52 -8.54 8.32
C ALA A 319 -19.33 -7.22 7.56
N ILE A 320 -18.99 -6.14 8.26
CA ILE A 320 -18.78 -4.83 7.62
C ILE A 320 -17.50 -4.79 6.78
N GLN A 321 -16.57 -5.77 6.90
CA GLN A 321 -15.40 -5.82 6.02
C GLN A 321 -15.76 -6.02 4.54
N LEU A 322 -16.97 -6.51 4.25
CA LEU A 322 -17.49 -6.52 2.88
C LEU A 322 -17.54 -5.12 2.29
N PHE A 323 -18.04 -4.15 3.04
CA PHE A 323 -18.09 -2.74 2.61
C PHE A 323 -16.70 -2.12 2.54
N ASN A 324 -15.79 -2.48 3.46
CA ASN A 324 -14.40 -2.04 3.42
C ASN A 324 -13.68 -2.55 2.17
N GLY A 325 -13.79 -3.84 1.86
CA GLY A 325 -13.19 -4.44 0.66
C GLY A 325 -13.76 -3.83 -0.63
N LEU A 326 -15.08 -3.53 -0.69
CA LEU A 326 -15.68 -2.80 -1.80
C LEU A 326 -15.12 -1.38 -1.92
N PHE A 327 -15.04 -0.66 -0.80
CA PHE A 327 -14.52 0.70 -0.72
C PHE A 327 -13.08 0.76 -1.23
N VAL A 328 -12.17 0.03 -0.60
CA VAL A 328 -10.74 0.07 -0.94
C VAL A 328 -10.47 -0.54 -2.32
N GLY A 329 -11.08 -1.69 -2.64
CA GLY A 329 -10.87 -2.39 -3.91
C GLY A 329 -11.29 -1.57 -5.14
N ILE A 330 -12.43 -0.89 -5.08
CA ILE A 330 -12.87 -0.01 -6.18
C ILE A 330 -11.96 1.21 -6.28
N LEU A 331 -11.65 1.88 -5.16
CA LEU A 331 -10.82 3.09 -5.18
C LEU A 331 -9.39 2.80 -5.66
N ALA A 332 -8.77 1.74 -5.17
CA ALA A 332 -7.41 1.39 -5.54
C ALA A 332 -7.27 1.03 -7.02
N SER A 333 -8.27 0.31 -7.59
CA SER A 333 -8.23 -0.09 -9.00
C SER A 333 -8.72 1.01 -9.93
N ILE A 334 -9.92 1.54 -9.70
CA ILE A 334 -10.57 2.48 -10.62
C ILE A 334 -9.99 3.89 -10.47
N GLY A 335 -9.60 4.30 -9.25
CA GLY A 335 -9.04 5.62 -9.00
C GLY A 335 -7.81 5.89 -9.88
N MET A 336 -6.84 4.99 -9.91
CA MET A 336 -5.65 5.13 -10.75
C MET A 336 -5.98 5.23 -12.24
N ILE A 337 -6.85 4.34 -12.74
CA ILE A 337 -7.27 4.35 -14.16
C ILE A 337 -7.98 5.66 -14.50
N TYR A 338 -8.78 6.17 -13.58
CA TYR A 338 -9.52 7.41 -13.80
C TYR A 338 -8.60 8.64 -13.90
N PHE A 339 -7.53 8.72 -13.09
CA PHE A 339 -6.49 9.73 -13.26
C PHE A 339 -5.82 9.63 -14.63
N GLN A 340 -5.48 8.42 -15.07
CA GLN A 340 -4.85 8.18 -16.38
C GLN A 340 -5.76 8.61 -17.53
N ASP A 341 -7.08 8.36 -17.45
CA ASP A 341 -8.04 8.80 -18.46
C ASP A 341 -8.25 10.31 -18.50
N LEU A 342 -8.14 10.98 -17.36
CA LEU A 342 -8.20 12.45 -17.31
C LEU A 342 -6.93 13.10 -17.84
N MET A 343 -5.81 12.35 -17.88
CA MET A 343 -4.49 12.82 -18.29
C MET A 343 -3.83 11.84 -19.30
N PRO A 344 -4.46 11.55 -20.45
CA PRO A 344 -4.03 10.48 -21.36
C PRO A 344 -2.61 10.68 -21.91
N TYR A 345 -2.17 11.93 -22.06
CA TYR A 345 -0.82 12.28 -22.55
C TYR A 345 0.24 12.36 -21.42
N ARG A 346 -0.15 12.19 -20.15
CA ARG A 346 0.73 12.29 -18.97
C ARG A 346 0.45 11.14 -17.98
N MET A 347 0.45 9.91 -18.47
CA MET A 347 0.10 8.73 -17.67
C MET A 347 1.02 8.57 -16.44
N GLY A 348 2.31 8.88 -16.57
CA GLY A 348 3.25 8.87 -15.46
C GLY A 348 2.86 9.88 -14.37
N THR A 349 2.58 11.13 -14.76
CA THR A 349 2.11 12.18 -13.83
C THR A 349 0.78 11.79 -13.17
N ALA A 350 -0.16 11.22 -13.96
CA ALA A 350 -1.46 10.74 -13.44
C ALA A 350 -1.29 9.67 -12.36
N THR A 351 -0.44 8.68 -12.61
CA THR A 351 -0.13 7.62 -11.63
C THR A 351 0.56 8.18 -10.38
N THR A 352 1.49 9.12 -10.56
CA THR A 352 2.18 9.80 -9.44
C THR A 352 1.20 10.62 -8.61
N LEU A 353 0.28 11.36 -9.22
CA LEU A 353 -0.75 12.10 -8.48
C LEU A 353 -1.61 11.16 -7.63
N PHE A 354 -2.06 10.05 -8.20
CA PHE A 354 -2.83 9.06 -7.45
C PHE A 354 -2.05 8.49 -6.26
N THR A 355 -0.81 8.06 -6.46
CA THR A 355 0.02 7.50 -5.38
C THR A 355 0.37 8.54 -4.31
N ASN A 356 0.58 9.80 -4.72
CA ASN A 356 0.83 10.89 -3.79
C ASN A 356 -0.39 11.22 -2.92
N THR A 357 -1.64 11.06 -3.42
CA THR A 357 -2.82 11.22 -2.54
C THR A 357 -2.83 10.19 -1.43
N GLY A 358 -2.44 8.94 -1.71
CA GLY A 358 -2.28 7.89 -0.71
C GLY A 358 -1.19 8.22 0.31
N SER A 359 -0.01 8.66 -0.14
CA SER A 359 1.09 9.02 0.78
C SER A 359 0.75 10.25 1.63
N ALA A 360 0.17 11.30 1.03
CA ALA A 360 -0.25 12.50 1.73
C ALA A 360 -1.34 12.23 2.77
N SER A 361 -2.21 11.24 2.50
CA SER A 361 -3.28 10.86 3.43
C SER A 361 -2.73 10.39 4.79
N TRP A 362 -1.65 9.64 4.81
CA TRP A 362 -1.01 9.20 6.04
C TRP A 362 -0.42 10.36 6.85
N VAL A 363 0.14 11.37 6.15
CA VAL A 363 0.68 12.58 6.79
C VAL A 363 -0.44 13.37 7.48
N ILE A 364 -1.61 13.47 6.83
CA ILE A 364 -2.78 14.20 7.36
C ILE A 364 -3.52 13.36 8.42
N ALA A 365 -3.69 12.06 8.16
CA ALA A 365 -4.47 11.18 9.04
C ALA A 365 -3.88 11.06 10.44
N GLY A 366 -2.55 11.09 10.58
CA GLY A 366 -1.90 10.98 11.87
C GLY A 366 -2.37 12.03 12.89
N PRO A 367 -2.13 13.35 12.67
CA PRO A 367 -2.57 14.39 13.58
C PRO A 367 -4.10 14.41 13.75
N VAL A 368 -4.86 14.20 12.66
CA VAL A 368 -6.33 14.20 12.73
C VAL A 368 -6.82 13.06 13.60
N ALA A 369 -6.32 11.84 13.41
CA ALA A 369 -6.68 10.68 14.23
C ALA A 369 -6.27 10.88 15.70
N GLY A 370 -5.07 11.46 15.94
CA GLY A 370 -4.57 11.76 17.28
C GLY A 370 -5.45 12.79 18.00
N VAL A 371 -5.79 13.91 17.36
CA VAL A 371 -6.69 14.93 17.92
C VAL A 371 -8.08 14.37 18.21
N MET A 372 -8.65 13.62 17.26
CA MET A 372 -9.97 13.00 17.46
C MET A 372 -9.96 12.05 18.65
N ALA A 373 -8.95 11.18 18.75
CA ALA A 373 -8.85 10.22 19.84
C ALA A 373 -8.60 10.91 21.20
N SER A 374 -7.73 11.94 21.26
CA SER A 374 -7.35 12.59 22.51
C SER A 374 -8.44 13.50 23.08
N GLN A 375 -9.19 14.21 22.22
CA GLN A 375 -10.19 15.19 22.68
C GLN A 375 -11.62 14.66 22.70
N PHE A 376 -11.96 13.77 21.77
CA PHE A 376 -13.32 13.29 21.58
C PHE A 376 -13.48 11.76 21.72
N GLY A 377 -12.38 11.06 21.99
CA GLY A 377 -12.33 9.59 22.07
C GLY A 377 -12.28 8.90 20.70
N TYR A 378 -11.83 7.66 20.68
CA TYR A 378 -11.60 6.89 19.45
C TYR A 378 -12.85 6.74 18.56
N HIS A 379 -14.04 6.64 19.16
CA HIS A 379 -15.32 6.52 18.43
C HIS A 379 -15.60 7.71 17.51
N SER A 380 -15.19 8.92 17.90
CA SER A 380 -15.39 10.14 17.12
C SER A 380 -14.67 10.11 15.76
N THR A 381 -13.62 9.31 15.63
CA THR A 381 -12.89 9.07 14.36
C THR A 381 -13.81 8.55 13.28
N TRP A 382 -14.75 7.68 13.63
CA TRP A 382 -15.71 7.10 12.66
C TRP A 382 -16.72 8.12 12.19
N ILE A 383 -17.18 9.01 13.08
CA ILE A 383 -18.10 10.11 12.75
C ILE A 383 -17.42 11.07 11.78
N LEU A 384 -16.17 11.45 12.05
CA LEU A 384 -15.39 12.28 11.13
C LEU A 384 -15.19 11.58 9.77
N ALA A 385 -14.88 10.28 9.76
CA ALA A 385 -14.72 9.52 8.53
C ALA A 385 -16.02 9.47 7.70
N ILE A 386 -17.19 9.33 8.32
CA ILE A 386 -18.49 9.44 7.63
C ILE A 386 -18.64 10.81 6.97
N ILE A 387 -18.31 11.89 7.69
CA ILE A 387 -18.40 13.25 7.16
C ILE A 387 -17.45 13.42 5.97
N LEU A 388 -16.17 13.03 6.11
CA LEU A 388 -15.18 13.16 5.05
C LEU A 388 -15.53 12.33 3.82
N CYS A 389 -16.01 11.09 3.98
CA CYS A 389 -16.46 10.26 2.86
C CYS A 389 -17.70 10.88 2.18
N THR A 390 -18.63 11.46 2.94
CA THR A 390 -19.81 12.14 2.37
C THR A 390 -19.39 13.39 1.60
N VAL A 391 -18.45 14.16 2.11
CA VAL A 391 -17.88 15.32 1.42
C VAL A 391 -17.13 14.86 0.14
N ALA A 392 -16.36 13.77 0.22
CA ALA A 392 -15.69 13.18 -0.94
C ALA A 392 -16.68 12.72 -2.02
N PHE A 393 -17.82 12.15 -1.61
CA PHE A 393 -18.92 11.81 -2.52
C PHE A 393 -19.46 13.05 -3.26
N GLY A 394 -19.63 14.18 -2.57
CA GLY A 394 -20.00 15.46 -3.16
C GLY A 394 -18.97 15.95 -4.19
N PHE A 395 -17.68 15.97 -3.83
CA PHE A 395 -16.60 16.36 -4.76
C PHE A 395 -16.53 15.45 -5.98
N MET A 396 -16.75 14.13 -5.81
CA MET A 396 -16.82 13.20 -6.92
C MET A 396 -17.94 13.52 -7.90
N GLY A 397 -19.01 14.14 -7.42
CA GLY A 397 -20.11 14.66 -8.25
C GLY A 397 -19.67 15.67 -9.31
N PHE A 398 -18.65 16.50 -8.98
CA PHE A 398 -18.11 17.54 -9.89
C PHE A 398 -17.03 16.99 -10.84
N VAL A 399 -16.55 15.77 -10.64
CA VAL A 399 -15.62 15.15 -11.60
C VAL A 399 -16.38 14.80 -12.89
N ARG A 400 -15.76 15.13 -14.05
CA ARG A 400 -16.37 14.87 -15.35
C ARG A 400 -16.56 13.35 -15.56
N LYS A 401 -17.73 12.97 -16.10
CA LYS A 401 -17.96 11.58 -16.54
C LYS A 401 -17.15 11.31 -17.81
N ILE A 402 -16.34 10.24 -17.79
CA ILE A 402 -15.58 9.72 -18.92
C ILE A 402 -16.06 8.30 -19.19
#